data_ec4d2a281a52ba494ea393e496836f78
#
_entry.id   ec4d2a281a52ba494ea393e496836f78
#
_cell.length_a   1.000
_cell.length_b   1.000
_cell.length_c   1.000
_cell.angle_alpha   90.00
_cell.angle_beta   90.00
_cell.angle_gamma   90.00
#
_symmetry.space_group_name_H-M   'P 1'
#
loop_
_entity.id
_entity.type
_entity.pdbx_description
1 polymer ?
#
loop_
_entity_poly.entity_id
_entity_poly.type
_entity_poly.pdbx_seq_one_letter_code
_entity_poly.pdbx_strand_id
1 'polypeptide(L)'
;MRVAYYSPVPESRSGIADYSALLLPALREQVEIVLAQPGKRAPAADVALYHVGNDPDAHGWIVDALRRRRGVVVLHDYVLHHLVAGITIGRRDGRGYLDAMERELGVAGRLLGLGVLDNLLPLLWETQPERFPLAGPILDRADGLIVHSGYVARHARAAGYDGRLWRIPHPAWPMAHVEPAGDVAGDPLIGCFGYLNMNKRVPQLLEAFASLRRRAPGARLLLVGASGERFDVQRRLERLGLVEGVQRIDYVPEERLWSLMAACDVLVNLRYPTMGETSGSVIRGLSLGKALVVSDVGWFSELPDDVALKVPVDDFEVPLLEAALGFAAEHAAVLGANARAYVEREHALPRVASLYTAALETAAGGDAVDDAVLRRVAEAAAEVGIDDAAALARAAVESGILSP
;
A
#
# COMPACT_ATOMS: atom_id res chain seq x y z
N MET A 1 14.10 8.91 -22.69
CA MET A 1 13.41 9.75 -21.69
C MET A 1 14.21 9.73 -20.38
N ARG A 2 14.38 10.89 -19.77
CA ARG A 2 15.11 11.08 -18.51
C ARG A 2 14.12 11.42 -17.38
N VAL A 3 14.15 10.66 -16.29
CA VAL A 3 13.21 10.75 -15.17
C VAL A 3 13.91 11.22 -13.91
N ALA A 4 13.45 12.31 -13.29
CA ALA A 4 13.87 12.71 -11.94
C ALA A 4 13.07 11.91 -10.91
N TYR A 5 13.70 11.00 -10.21
CA TYR A 5 13.07 10.05 -9.29
C TYR A 5 13.21 10.51 -7.84
N TYR A 6 12.08 10.81 -7.19
CA TYR A 6 12.00 11.27 -5.81
C TYR A 6 11.38 10.17 -4.95
N SER A 7 12.17 9.56 -4.10
CA SER A 7 11.71 8.50 -3.17
C SER A 7 12.58 8.49 -1.92
N PRO A 8 12.08 7.95 -0.80
CA PRO A 8 12.94 7.63 0.33
C PRO A 8 14.10 6.74 -0.12
N VAL A 9 15.29 7.01 0.41
CA VAL A 9 16.50 6.25 0.09
C VAL A 9 16.55 4.94 0.88
N PRO A 10 17.30 3.92 0.41
CA PRO A 10 17.38 2.60 1.08
C PRO A 10 17.81 2.65 2.55
N GLU A 11 18.56 3.69 2.95
CA GLU A 11 18.98 3.90 4.35
C GLU A 11 17.80 4.28 5.26
N SER A 12 16.71 4.79 4.70
CA SER A 12 15.47 5.01 5.46
C SER A 12 14.77 3.66 5.68
N ARG A 13 14.40 3.35 6.91
CA ARG A 13 13.64 2.13 7.25
C ARG A 13 12.17 2.27 6.83
N SER A 14 11.94 2.55 5.55
CA SER A 14 10.62 2.77 4.97
C SER A 14 10.28 1.65 3.98
N GLY A 15 9.08 1.10 4.03
CA GLY A 15 8.59 0.13 3.04
C GLY A 15 8.60 0.67 1.61
N ILE A 16 8.53 2.00 1.43
CA ILE A 16 8.64 2.65 0.12
C ILE A 16 10.10 2.70 -0.37
N ALA A 17 11.08 2.70 0.54
CA ALA A 17 12.48 2.50 0.16
C ALA A 17 12.70 1.09 -0.40
N ASP A 18 12.15 0.05 0.24
CA ASP A 18 12.19 -1.34 -0.26
C ASP A 18 11.51 -1.46 -1.62
N TYR A 19 10.34 -0.79 -1.77
CA TYR A 19 9.63 -0.70 -3.04
C TYR A 19 10.52 -0.12 -4.15
N SER A 20 11.17 0.99 -3.87
CA SER A 20 12.06 1.66 -4.83
C SER A 20 13.30 0.84 -5.14
N ALA A 21 13.89 0.18 -4.14
CA ALA A 21 15.02 -0.74 -4.34
C ALA A 21 14.66 -1.89 -5.28
N LEU A 22 13.41 -2.38 -5.20
CA LEU A 22 12.89 -3.43 -6.08
C LEU A 22 12.62 -2.92 -7.50
N LEU A 23 11.96 -1.76 -7.66
CA LEU A 23 11.53 -1.24 -8.96
C LEU A 23 12.67 -0.63 -9.78
N LEU A 24 13.58 0.10 -9.14
CA LEU A 24 14.61 0.90 -9.82
C LEU A 24 15.49 0.12 -10.80
N PRO A 25 15.99 -1.10 -10.49
CA PRO A 25 16.81 -1.86 -11.44
C PRO A 25 16.06 -2.11 -12.76
N ALA A 26 14.83 -2.60 -12.70
CA ALA A 26 14.02 -2.91 -13.87
C ALA A 26 13.59 -1.64 -14.65
N LEU A 27 13.32 -0.55 -13.94
CA LEU A 27 12.96 0.72 -14.60
C LEU A 27 14.17 1.37 -15.29
N ARG A 28 15.38 1.22 -14.75
CA ARG A 28 16.63 1.70 -15.36
C ARG A 28 17.00 1.00 -16.67
N GLU A 29 16.49 -0.20 -16.91
CA GLU A 29 16.64 -0.89 -18.20
C GLU A 29 15.84 -0.23 -19.32
N GLN A 30 14.80 0.56 -18.97
CA GLN A 30 13.87 1.14 -19.92
C GLN A 30 14.03 2.67 -20.08
N VAL A 31 14.40 3.37 -18.99
CA VAL A 31 14.55 4.83 -18.97
C VAL A 31 15.76 5.28 -18.17
N GLU A 32 16.27 6.47 -18.46
CA GLU A 32 17.36 7.08 -17.69
C GLU A 32 16.80 7.64 -16.38
N ILE A 33 17.22 7.07 -15.25
CA ILE A 33 16.80 7.51 -13.91
C ILE A 33 17.87 8.36 -13.26
N VAL A 34 17.49 9.56 -12.82
CA VAL A 34 18.32 10.44 -11.98
C VAL A 34 17.67 10.54 -10.60
N LEU A 35 18.35 9.99 -9.59
CA LEU A 35 17.86 10.05 -8.21
C LEU A 35 17.97 11.48 -7.66
N ALA A 36 16.86 12.01 -7.18
CA ALA A 36 16.83 13.23 -6.41
C ALA A 36 17.30 12.99 -4.96
N GLN A 37 17.89 13.98 -4.35
CA GLN A 37 18.38 13.92 -2.98
C GLN A 37 17.86 15.09 -2.14
N PRO A 38 17.55 14.88 -0.84
CA PRO A 38 17.15 15.94 0.06
C PRO A 38 18.17 17.09 0.06
N GLY A 39 17.70 18.34 -0.01
CA GLY A 39 18.56 19.53 0.04
C GLY A 39 19.41 19.80 -1.20
N LYS A 40 19.40 18.94 -2.21
CA LYS A 40 20.13 19.16 -3.47
C LYS A 40 19.25 19.85 -4.51
N ARG A 41 19.91 20.41 -5.54
CA ARG A 41 19.20 20.99 -6.70
C ARG A 41 18.42 19.87 -7.43
N ALA A 42 17.20 20.22 -7.83
CA ALA A 42 16.37 19.31 -8.62
C ALA A 42 17.08 18.84 -9.89
N PRO A 43 17.10 17.54 -10.21
CA PRO A 43 17.69 17.03 -11.43
C PRO A 43 16.99 17.61 -12.68
N ALA A 44 17.77 17.88 -13.73
CA ALA A 44 17.21 18.16 -15.05
C ALA A 44 16.67 16.83 -15.63
N ALA A 45 15.40 16.81 -16.00
CA ALA A 45 14.71 15.63 -16.51
C ALA A 45 13.47 16.02 -17.30
N ASP A 46 13.02 15.14 -18.20
CA ASP A 46 11.81 15.31 -19.01
C ASP A 46 10.56 15.24 -18.13
N VAL A 47 10.53 14.31 -17.16
CA VAL A 47 9.44 14.11 -16.21
C VAL A 47 9.99 13.93 -14.79
N ALA A 48 9.23 14.36 -13.79
CA ALA A 48 9.51 14.10 -12.37
C ALA A 48 8.53 13.08 -11.82
N LEU A 49 9.03 12.06 -11.10
CA LEU A 49 8.26 11.00 -10.44
C LEU A 49 8.44 11.09 -8.93
N TYR A 50 7.34 11.24 -8.20
CA TYR A 50 7.34 11.48 -6.76
C TYR A 50 6.64 10.35 -6.02
N HIS A 51 7.36 9.58 -5.21
CA HIS A 51 6.79 8.55 -4.34
C HIS A 51 6.33 9.16 -3.02
N VAL A 52 5.03 9.18 -2.76
CA VAL A 52 4.43 9.81 -1.59
C VAL A 52 3.73 8.77 -0.72
N GLY A 53 4.08 8.75 0.56
CA GLY A 53 3.46 7.95 1.62
C GLY A 53 3.23 8.79 2.87
N ASN A 54 2.62 8.22 3.90
CA ASN A 54 2.09 8.96 5.06
C ASN A 54 3.11 9.25 6.18
N ASP A 55 4.42 9.09 5.92
CA ASP A 55 5.49 9.39 6.89
C ASP A 55 6.13 10.77 6.60
N PRO A 56 5.99 11.77 7.49
CA PRO A 56 6.53 13.11 7.29
C PRO A 56 8.05 13.16 7.24
N ASP A 57 8.76 12.31 7.98
CA ASP A 57 10.22 12.30 8.02
C ASP A 57 10.81 11.75 6.71
N ALA A 58 10.18 10.72 6.16
CA ALA A 58 10.61 10.11 4.91
C ALA A 58 10.17 10.92 3.67
N HIS A 59 8.97 11.53 3.69
CA HIS A 59 8.33 12.10 2.50
C HIS A 59 8.22 13.63 2.49
N GLY A 60 8.46 14.31 3.61
CA GLY A 60 8.29 15.76 3.69
C GLY A 60 9.11 16.56 2.68
N TRP A 61 10.36 16.16 2.42
CA TRP A 61 11.22 16.79 1.42
C TRP A 61 10.74 16.52 -0.03
N ILE A 62 10.10 15.39 -0.27
CA ILE A 62 9.50 15.01 -1.56
C ILE A 62 8.31 15.90 -1.85
N VAL A 63 7.44 16.14 -0.86
CA VAL A 63 6.32 17.08 -0.99
C VAL A 63 6.80 18.50 -1.22
N ASP A 64 7.87 18.92 -0.54
CA ASP A 64 8.48 20.24 -0.78
C ASP A 64 9.03 20.39 -2.22
N ALA A 65 9.55 19.28 -2.80
CA ALA A 65 9.96 19.26 -4.20
C ALA A 65 8.76 19.30 -5.15
N LEU A 66 7.71 18.53 -4.90
CA LEU A 66 6.46 18.50 -5.66
C LEU A 66 5.77 19.89 -5.67
N ARG A 67 5.80 20.62 -4.56
CA ARG A 67 5.28 22.01 -4.50
C ARG A 67 6.01 22.97 -5.44
N ARG A 68 7.32 22.75 -5.68
CA ARG A 68 8.14 23.59 -6.58
C ARG A 68 8.04 23.20 -8.04
N ARG A 69 7.91 21.91 -8.32
CA ARG A 69 7.78 21.38 -9.67
C ARG A 69 6.76 20.25 -9.66
N ARG A 70 5.69 20.42 -10.43
CA ARG A 70 4.67 19.39 -10.65
C ARG A 70 5.26 18.18 -11.38
N GLY A 71 4.56 17.05 -11.35
CA GLY A 71 4.94 15.83 -12.06
C GLY A 71 4.04 14.67 -11.71
N VAL A 72 4.46 13.47 -12.04
CA VAL A 72 3.72 12.24 -11.75
C VAL A 72 3.93 11.86 -10.27
N VAL A 73 2.84 11.60 -9.57
CA VAL A 73 2.86 11.16 -8.17
C VAL A 73 2.48 9.68 -8.10
N VAL A 74 3.30 8.88 -7.43
CA VAL A 74 2.96 7.53 -6.98
C VAL A 74 2.42 7.66 -5.57
N LEU A 75 1.13 7.38 -5.40
CA LEU A 75 0.46 7.50 -4.11
C LEU A 75 0.42 6.12 -3.43
N HIS A 76 1.31 5.92 -2.45
CA HIS A 76 1.42 4.67 -1.71
C HIS A 76 0.36 4.53 -0.61
N ASP A 77 0.02 5.64 0.04
CA ASP A 77 -1.07 5.76 1.00
C ASP A 77 -2.06 6.81 0.52
N TYR A 78 -3.36 6.54 0.59
CA TYR A 78 -4.39 7.54 0.30
C TYR A 78 -4.57 8.51 1.47
N VAL A 79 -4.52 7.99 2.70
CA VAL A 79 -4.60 8.80 3.92
C VAL A 79 -3.23 9.41 4.19
N LEU A 80 -3.10 10.71 3.98
CA LEU A 80 -1.87 11.49 4.12
C LEU A 80 -1.91 12.47 5.31
N HIS A 81 -2.90 12.35 6.19
CA HIS A 81 -3.10 13.32 7.26
C HIS A 81 -1.89 13.44 8.19
N HIS A 82 -1.24 12.33 8.56
CA HIS A 82 -0.03 12.36 9.39
C HIS A 82 1.12 13.07 8.66
N LEU A 83 1.31 12.80 7.37
CA LEU A 83 2.27 13.52 6.54
C LEU A 83 1.97 15.03 6.54
N VAL A 84 0.71 15.42 6.27
CA VAL A 84 0.31 16.83 6.22
C VAL A 84 0.49 17.50 7.59
N ALA A 85 0.08 16.86 8.68
CA ALA A 85 0.30 17.38 10.03
C ALA A 85 1.79 17.56 10.33
N GLY A 86 2.64 16.61 9.97
CA GLY A 86 4.09 16.68 10.19
C GLY A 86 4.77 17.79 9.41
N ILE A 87 4.38 18.01 8.13
CA ILE A 87 4.98 19.07 7.30
C ILE A 87 4.34 20.46 7.51
N THR A 88 3.29 20.56 8.32
CA THR A 88 2.63 21.81 8.69
C THR A 88 2.76 22.07 10.19
N ILE A 89 1.94 21.43 11.04
CA ILE A 89 1.99 21.61 12.51
C ILE A 89 3.40 21.32 13.05
N GLY A 90 4.02 20.22 12.63
CA GLY A 90 5.38 19.86 13.02
C GLY A 90 6.43 20.90 12.65
N ARG A 91 6.18 21.70 11.62
CA ARG A 91 7.02 22.84 11.18
C ARG A 91 6.51 24.21 11.68
N ARG A 92 5.56 24.21 12.62
CA ARG A 92 4.91 25.44 13.18
C ARG A 92 4.10 26.23 12.16
N ASP A 93 3.62 25.61 11.10
CA ASP A 93 2.73 26.19 10.09
C ASP A 93 1.28 25.76 10.35
N GLY A 94 0.68 26.28 11.43
CA GLY A 94 -0.74 26.01 11.74
C GLY A 94 -1.69 26.50 10.66
N ARG A 95 -1.34 27.58 9.92
CA ARG A 95 -2.16 28.08 8.81
C ARG A 95 -2.19 27.07 7.65
N GLY A 96 -1.05 26.52 7.26
CA GLY A 96 -0.98 25.49 6.21
C GLY A 96 -1.80 24.26 6.57
N TYR A 97 -1.87 23.87 7.86
CA TYR A 97 -2.75 22.82 8.29
C TYR A 97 -4.24 23.17 8.13
N LEU A 98 -4.64 24.37 8.54
CA LEU A 98 -6.01 24.84 8.39
C LEU A 98 -6.44 24.92 6.92
N ASP A 99 -5.56 25.40 6.05
CA ASP A 99 -5.82 25.50 4.62
C ASP A 99 -5.98 24.10 3.98
N ALA A 100 -5.19 23.09 4.42
CA ALA A 100 -5.34 21.71 4.01
C ALA A 100 -6.69 21.10 4.46
N MET A 101 -7.09 21.33 5.71
CA MET A 101 -8.38 20.89 6.26
C MET A 101 -9.56 21.56 5.55
N GLU A 102 -9.45 22.87 5.25
CA GLU A 102 -10.48 23.63 4.51
C GLU A 102 -10.60 23.15 3.07
N ARG A 103 -9.49 22.85 2.40
CA ARG A 103 -9.50 22.28 1.05
C ARG A 103 -10.26 20.95 1.00
N GLU A 104 -10.12 20.11 2.02
CA GLU A 104 -10.72 18.78 2.06
C GLU A 104 -12.23 18.81 2.41
N LEU A 105 -12.62 19.68 3.35
CA LEU A 105 -13.96 19.65 3.98
C LEU A 105 -14.62 21.03 4.04
N GLY A 106 -14.10 22.03 3.37
CA GLY A 106 -14.61 23.39 3.41
C GLY A 106 -14.48 24.01 4.80
N VAL A 107 -15.36 24.93 5.14
CA VAL A 107 -15.38 25.67 6.42
C VAL A 107 -15.42 24.71 7.62
N ALA A 108 -16.15 23.60 7.53
CA ALA A 108 -16.19 22.59 8.60
C ALA A 108 -14.81 21.99 8.88
N GLY A 109 -14.03 21.71 7.83
CA GLY A 109 -12.64 21.26 7.96
C GLY A 109 -11.77 22.27 8.68
N ARG A 110 -11.89 23.55 8.34
CA ARG A 110 -11.15 24.63 9.01
C ARG A 110 -11.48 24.71 10.50
N LEU A 111 -12.76 24.58 10.88
CA LEU A 111 -13.20 24.56 12.28
C LEU A 111 -12.66 23.34 13.05
N LEU A 112 -12.67 22.16 12.42
CA LEU A 112 -12.06 20.96 13.00
C LEU A 112 -10.55 21.14 13.17
N GLY A 113 -9.88 21.72 12.19
CA GLY A 113 -8.45 22.05 12.26
C GLY A 113 -8.11 22.99 13.42
N LEU A 114 -8.91 24.03 13.64
CA LEU A 114 -8.78 24.90 14.82
C LEU A 114 -8.94 24.11 16.11
N GLY A 115 -9.95 23.23 16.20
CA GLY A 115 -10.16 22.39 17.37
C GLY A 115 -8.95 21.49 17.68
N VAL A 116 -8.27 20.97 16.66
CA VAL A 116 -7.02 20.19 16.82
C VAL A 116 -5.88 21.09 17.31
N LEU A 117 -5.68 22.26 16.70
CA LEU A 117 -4.59 23.18 17.07
C LEU A 117 -4.74 23.72 18.49
N ASP A 118 -5.98 23.94 18.92
CA ASP A 118 -6.30 24.43 20.27
C ASP A 118 -6.40 23.29 21.31
N ASN A 119 -6.09 22.05 20.94
CA ASN A 119 -6.21 20.85 21.77
C ASN A 119 -7.63 20.59 22.32
N LEU A 120 -8.66 21.05 21.62
CA LEU A 120 -10.06 20.80 21.92
C LEU A 120 -10.56 19.49 21.32
N LEU A 121 -9.89 19.01 20.26
CA LEU A 121 -10.14 17.74 19.60
C LEU A 121 -8.91 16.84 19.67
N PRO A 122 -9.11 15.52 19.64
CA PRO A 122 -7.99 14.58 19.55
C PRO A 122 -7.28 14.73 18.19
N LEU A 123 -6.10 14.13 18.08
CA LEU A 123 -5.35 14.06 16.80
C LEU A 123 -6.14 13.24 15.78
N LEU A 124 -6.74 13.90 14.81
CA LEU A 124 -7.65 13.27 13.84
C LEU A 124 -6.94 12.23 12.97
N TRP A 125 -5.65 12.40 12.70
CA TRP A 125 -4.85 11.40 11.96
C TRP A 125 -4.59 10.11 12.74
N GLU A 126 -4.79 10.09 14.06
CA GLU A 126 -4.71 8.89 14.88
C GLU A 126 -6.07 8.26 15.12
N THR A 127 -7.11 9.09 15.31
CA THR A 127 -8.43 8.64 15.76
C THR A 127 -9.42 8.39 14.64
N GLN A 128 -9.35 9.15 13.54
CA GLN A 128 -10.29 9.08 12.42
C GLN A 128 -9.58 9.29 11.06
N PRO A 129 -8.50 8.54 10.75
CA PRO A 129 -7.68 8.79 9.58
C PRO A 129 -8.45 8.67 8.25
N GLU A 130 -9.31 7.66 8.11
CA GLU A 130 -10.09 7.44 6.87
C GLU A 130 -11.10 8.55 6.60
N ARG A 131 -11.61 9.19 7.68
CA ARG A 131 -12.58 10.28 7.56
C ARG A 131 -11.93 11.60 7.12
N PHE A 132 -10.65 11.76 7.43
CA PHE A 132 -9.87 12.98 7.17
C PHE A 132 -8.56 12.62 6.46
N PRO A 133 -8.58 12.17 5.20
CA PRO A 133 -7.38 11.64 4.53
C PRO A 133 -6.35 12.71 4.20
N LEU A 134 -6.76 13.96 3.93
CA LEU A 134 -5.93 15.08 3.51
C LEU A 134 -5.03 14.77 2.29
N ALA A 135 -5.53 13.97 1.35
CA ALA A 135 -4.84 13.71 0.08
C ALA A 135 -4.87 14.91 -0.88
N GLY A 136 -5.89 15.79 -0.75
CA GLY A 136 -6.14 16.91 -1.63
C GLY A 136 -4.91 17.77 -1.95
N PRO A 137 -4.12 18.24 -0.97
CA PRO A 137 -2.93 19.05 -1.21
C PRO A 137 -1.88 18.40 -2.13
N ILE A 138 -1.83 17.08 -2.17
CA ILE A 138 -0.93 16.31 -3.05
C ILE A 138 -1.58 16.11 -4.42
N LEU A 139 -2.87 15.76 -4.46
CA LEU A 139 -3.62 15.58 -5.70
C LEU A 139 -3.62 16.86 -6.55
N ASP A 140 -3.79 18.04 -5.93
CA ASP A 140 -3.77 19.34 -6.60
C ASP A 140 -2.42 19.66 -7.29
N ARG A 141 -1.36 18.93 -6.96
CA ARG A 141 -0.01 19.14 -7.51
C ARG A 141 0.43 18.03 -8.47
N ALA A 142 -0.34 16.97 -8.60
CA ALA A 142 -0.03 15.90 -9.51
C ALA A 142 -0.45 16.25 -10.94
N ASP A 143 0.48 16.18 -11.91
CA ASP A 143 0.17 16.23 -13.34
C ASP A 143 -0.32 14.86 -13.85
N GLY A 144 0.01 13.79 -13.12
CA GLY A 144 -0.47 12.45 -13.30
C GLY A 144 -0.37 11.69 -11.98
N LEU A 145 -1.24 10.71 -11.78
CA LEU A 145 -1.33 9.92 -10.57
C LEU A 145 -1.17 8.43 -10.87
N ILE A 146 -0.20 7.79 -10.24
CA ILE A 146 -0.05 6.34 -10.23
C ILE A 146 -0.55 5.84 -8.88
N VAL A 147 -1.47 4.87 -8.90
CA VAL A 147 -2.03 4.22 -7.72
C VAL A 147 -1.94 2.70 -7.86
N HIS A 148 -1.89 1.98 -6.73
CA HIS A 148 -1.73 0.52 -6.75
C HIS A 148 -3.05 -0.25 -6.64
N SER A 149 -4.18 0.44 -6.45
CA SER A 149 -5.49 -0.19 -6.23
C SER A 149 -6.63 0.61 -6.86
N GLY A 150 -7.72 -0.08 -7.19
CA GLY A 150 -8.98 0.55 -7.56
C GLY A 150 -9.60 1.33 -6.40
N TYR A 151 -9.35 0.90 -5.15
CA TYR A 151 -9.78 1.63 -3.96
C TYR A 151 -9.24 3.06 -3.97
N VAL A 152 -7.91 3.22 -4.10
CA VAL A 152 -7.28 4.55 -4.13
C VAL A 152 -7.70 5.34 -5.37
N ALA A 153 -7.84 4.69 -6.54
CA ALA A 153 -8.32 5.34 -7.75
C ALA A 153 -9.71 5.98 -7.56
N ARG A 154 -10.67 5.22 -7.01
CA ARG A 154 -12.02 5.73 -6.72
C ARG A 154 -12.00 6.88 -5.72
N HIS A 155 -11.20 6.79 -4.65
CA HIS A 155 -11.11 7.84 -3.64
C HIS A 155 -10.47 9.12 -4.20
N ALA A 156 -9.41 9.00 -5.02
CA ALA A 156 -8.80 10.15 -5.67
C ALA A 156 -9.80 10.86 -6.60
N ARG A 157 -10.57 10.10 -7.41
CA ARG A 157 -11.64 10.66 -8.25
C ARG A 157 -12.75 11.33 -7.43
N ALA A 158 -13.19 10.68 -6.35
CA ALA A 158 -14.19 11.25 -5.44
C ALA A 158 -13.71 12.53 -4.74
N ALA A 159 -12.40 12.66 -4.50
CA ALA A 159 -11.77 13.88 -3.97
C ALA A 159 -11.58 14.99 -5.03
N GLY A 160 -12.06 14.78 -6.27
CA GLY A 160 -12.03 15.76 -7.36
C GLY A 160 -10.75 15.74 -8.21
N TYR A 161 -9.95 14.67 -8.14
CA TYR A 161 -8.82 14.54 -9.06
C TYR A 161 -9.33 14.18 -10.47
N ASP A 162 -9.13 15.03 -11.45
CA ASP A 162 -9.56 14.90 -12.84
C ASP A 162 -8.41 14.66 -13.83
N GLY A 163 -7.16 14.71 -13.35
CA GLY A 163 -5.96 14.47 -14.17
C GLY A 163 -5.77 13.01 -14.58
N ARG A 164 -4.69 12.73 -15.30
CA ARG A 164 -4.30 11.38 -15.73
C ARG A 164 -4.09 10.47 -14.52
N LEU A 165 -4.69 9.28 -14.54
CA LEU A 165 -4.59 8.30 -13.46
C LEU A 165 -4.30 6.91 -14.04
N TRP A 166 -3.23 6.28 -13.56
CA TRP A 166 -2.86 4.93 -13.92
C TRP A 166 -2.91 4.02 -12.71
N ARG A 167 -3.62 2.90 -12.85
CA ARG A 167 -3.59 1.82 -11.86
C ARG A 167 -2.48 0.84 -12.23
N ILE A 168 -1.35 0.93 -11.53
CA ILE A 168 -0.18 0.07 -11.73
C ILE A 168 0.00 -0.77 -10.46
N PRO A 169 -0.02 -2.11 -10.55
CA PRO A 169 0.15 -2.97 -9.38
C PRO A 169 1.49 -2.72 -8.66
N HIS A 170 1.52 -2.96 -7.36
CA HIS A 170 2.78 -3.01 -6.61
C HIS A 170 3.67 -4.13 -7.18
N PRO A 171 4.95 -3.91 -7.52
CA PRO A 171 5.82 -4.96 -8.03
C PRO A 171 6.03 -6.06 -6.99
N ALA A 172 6.11 -7.30 -7.44
CA ALA A 172 6.47 -8.44 -6.61
C ALA A 172 7.97 -8.74 -6.72
N TRP A 173 8.51 -9.29 -5.62
CA TRP A 173 9.88 -9.77 -5.61
C TRP A 173 10.00 -11.00 -6.51
N PRO A 174 10.94 -11.03 -7.46
CA PRO A 174 11.23 -12.22 -8.23
C PRO A 174 11.82 -13.28 -7.29
N MET A 175 11.01 -14.32 -7.00
CA MET A 175 11.39 -15.29 -5.98
C MET A 175 12.14 -16.47 -6.56
N ALA A 176 13.40 -16.61 -6.12
CA ALA A 176 14.08 -17.89 -6.07
C ALA A 176 13.55 -18.73 -4.88
N HIS A 177 14.05 -19.94 -4.74
CA HIS A 177 13.79 -20.77 -3.57
C HIS A 177 14.27 -20.07 -2.28
N VAL A 178 13.42 -20.05 -1.25
CA VAL A 178 13.75 -19.54 0.08
C VAL A 178 13.70 -20.67 1.08
N GLU A 179 14.80 -20.95 1.75
CA GLU A 179 14.84 -21.97 2.81
C GLU A 179 14.02 -21.51 4.02
N PRO A 180 13.05 -22.31 4.46
CA PRO A 180 12.30 -22.04 5.68
C PRO A 180 13.19 -21.97 6.91
N ALA A 181 12.86 -21.11 7.86
CA ALA A 181 13.55 -21.02 9.13
C ALA A 181 13.36 -22.27 9.96
N GLY A 182 14.44 -22.97 10.33
CA GLY A 182 14.39 -24.22 11.07
C GLY A 182 14.23 -24.10 12.59
N ASP A 183 14.25 -22.88 13.13
CA ASP A 183 14.12 -22.56 14.56
C ASP A 183 12.72 -22.10 14.97
N VAL A 184 11.76 -22.18 14.07
CA VAL A 184 10.33 -21.95 14.32
C VAL A 184 9.52 -23.13 13.80
N ALA A 185 8.52 -23.56 14.55
CA ALA A 185 7.68 -24.70 14.18
C ALA A 185 6.29 -24.58 14.79
N GLY A 186 5.29 -25.14 14.13
CA GLY A 186 3.90 -25.24 14.57
C GLY A 186 3.12 -26.13 13.62
N ASP A 187 1.97 -26.61 14.06
CA ASP A 187 1.05 -27.40 13.26
C ASP A 187 -0.40 -26.93 13.53
N PRO A 188 -0.86 -25.92 12.75
CA PRO A 188 -0.13 -25.08 11.78
C PRO A 188 0.75 -24.01 12.43
N LEU A 189 1.75 -23.48 11.67
CA LEU A 189 2.48 -22.26 12.00
C LEU A 189 1.85 -21.07 11.27
N ILE A 190 1.30 -20.14 12.05
CA ILE A 190 0.65 -18.92 11.55
C ILE A 190 1.58 -17.74 11.77
N GLY A 191 1.78 -16.86 10.77
CA GLY A 191 2.68 -15.72 10.84
C GLY A 191 2.00 -14.37 10.65
N CYS A 192 2.29 -13.40 11.53
CA CYS A 192 1.92 -12.00 11.39
C CYS A 192 3.17 -11.12 11.39
N PHE A 193 3.37 -10.34 10.33
CA PHE A 193 4.62 -9.63 10.06
C PHE A 193 4.44 -8.11 9.93
N GLY A 194 5.45 -7.35 10.37
CA GLY A 194 5.54 -5.89 10.33
C GLY A 194 5.19 -5.24 11.66
N TYR A 195 5.15 -3.90 11.71
CA TYR A 195 4.97 -3.14 12.95
C TYR A 195 3.67 -3.50 13.67
N LEU A 196 3.79 -4.05 14.89
CA LEU A 196 2.67 -4.57 15.68
C LEU A 196 1.96 -3.43 16.41
N ASN A 197 0.72 -3.18 16.05
CA ASN A 197 -0.13 -2.13 16.63
C ASN A 197 -1.62 -2.49 16.58
N MET A 198 -2.47 -1.58 17.06
CA MET A 198 -3.93 -1.76 17.03
C MET A 198 -4.48 -1.83 15.58
N ASN A 199 -3.90 -1.08 14.65
CA ASN A 199 -4.38 -1.04 13.25
C ASN A 199 -4.15 -2.37 12.53
N LYS A 200 -3.16 -3.17 12.98
CA LYS A 200 -2.96 -4.56 12.52
C LYS A 200 -3.88 -5.57 13.20
N ARG A 201 -4.86 -5.12 13.97
CA ARG A 201 -5.85 -5.98 14.60
C ARG A 201 -5.24 -7.12 15.43
N VAL A 202 -4.04 -6.89 15.99
CA VAL A 202 -3.34 -7.92 16.79
C VAL A 202 -4.19 -8.44 17.95
N PRO A 203 -4.98 -7.61 18.69
CA PRO A 203 -5.88 -8.12 19.71
C PRO A 203 -6.86 -9.17 19.19
N GLN A 204 -7.52 -8.90 18.06
CA GLN A 204 -8.49 -9.79 17.42
C GLN A 204 -7.82 -11.07 16.92
N LEU A 205 -6.63 -10.95 16.36
CA LEU A 205 -5.82 -12.12 15.97
C LEU A 205 -5.51 -13.01 17.17
N LEU A 206 -5.10 -12.44 18.32
CA LEU A 206 -4.80 -13.21 19.51
C LEU A 206 -6.05 -13.90 20.08
N GLU A 207 -7.21 -13.27 20.05
CA GLU A 207 -8.48 -13.85 20.50
C GLU A 207 -8.90 -15.01 19.59
N ALA A 208 -8.86 -14.84 18.27
CA ALA A 208 -9.14 -15.88 17.29
C ALA A 208 -8.15 -17.05 17.41
N PHE A 209 -6.86 -16.74 17.56
CA PHE A 209 -5.82 -17.76 17.75
C PHE A 209 -5.99 -18.55 19.04
N ALA A 210 -6.38 -17.90 20.14
CA ALA A 210 -6.69 -18.59 21.40
C ALA A 210 -7.82 -19.63 21.23
N SER A 211 -8.82 -19.31 20.43
CA SER A 211 -9.92 -20.23 20.11
C SER A 211 -9.46 -21.38 19.19
N LEU A 212 -8.69 -21.07 18.16
CA LEU A 212 -8.12 -22.09 17.26
C LEU A 212 -7.24 -23.07 18.04
N ARG A 213 -6.36 -22.59 18.92
CA ARG A 213 -5.41 -23.42 19.67
C ARG A 213 -6.08 -24.40 20.63
N ARG A 214 -7.29 -24.11 21.10
CA ARG A 214 -8.07 -25.10 21.90
C ARG A 214 -8.45 -26.33 21.09
N ARG A 215 -8.64 -26.18 19.78
CA ARG A 215 -8.99 -27.29 18.86
C ARG A 215 -7.76 -27.89 18.19
N ALA A 216 -6.70 -27.11 17.99
CA ALA A 216 -5.43 -27.50 17.41
C ALA A 216 -4.27 -27.13 18.38
N PRO A 217 -3.98 -27.93 19.40
CA PRO A 217 -2.96 -27.62 20.41
C PRO A 217 -1.54 -27.47 19.86
N GLY A 218 -1.26 -28.08 18.69
CA GLY A 218 0.00 -27.95 17.94
C GLY A 218 0.19 -26.58 17.26
N ALA A 219 -0.91 -25.81 17.09
CA ALA A 219 -0.83 -24.51 16.44
C ALA A 219 0.07 -23.53 17.19
N ARG A 220 0.88 -22.81 16.42
CA ARG A 220 1.76 -21.74 16.90
C ARG A 220 1.52 -20.45 16.12
N LEU A 221 1.67 -19.32 16.80
CA LEU A 221 1.60 -17.99 16.18
C LEU A 221 2.96 -17.31 16.29
N LEU A 222 3.48 -16.86 15.15
CA LEU A 222 4.70 -16.09 15.04
C LEU A 222 4.36 -14.62 14.81
N LEU A 223 4.74 -13.74 15.74
CA LEU A 223 4.61 -12.29 15.63
C LEU A 223 5.98 -11.69 15.38
N VAL A 224 6.21 -11.13 14.18
CA VAL A 224 7.51 -10.59 13.78
C VAL A 224 7.42 -9.11 13.47
N GLY A 225 8.13 -8.30 14.25
CA GLY A 225 8.23 -6.86 14.08
C GLY A 225 8.19 -6.10 15.40
N ALA A 226 8.68 -4.87 15.35
CA ALA A 226 8.65 -3.97 16.48
C ALA A 226 7.21 -3.61 16.87
N SER A 227 7.00 -3.25 18.11
CA SER A 227 5.72 -2.72 18.62
C SER A 227 5.94 -1.35 19.27
N GLY A 228 4.90 -0.51 19.23
CA GLY A 228 4.91 0.76 19.95
C GLY A 228 4.93 0.56 21.47
N GLU A 229 5.54 1.50 22.21
CA GLU A 229 5.65 1.45 23.68
C GLU A 229 4.29 1.31 24.38
N ARG A 230 3.23 1.85 23.80
CA ARG A 230 1.86 1.80 24.33
C ARG A 230 1.09 0.53 23.99
N PHE A 231 1.69 -0.37 23.17
CA PHE A 231 1.04 -1.59 22.73
C PHE A 231 1.67 -2.82 23.42
N ASP A 232 1.19 -3.13 24.63
CA ASP A 232 1.68 -4.24 25.45
C ASP A 232 1.09 -5.58 24.94
N VAL A 233 1.82 -6.23 24.05
CA VAL A 233 1.50 -7.57 23.52
C VAL A 233 1.63 -8.61 24.63
N GLN A 234 2.67 -8.51 25.48
CA GLN A 234 2.98 -9.52 26.49
C GLN A 234 1.84 -9.69 27.50
N ARG A 235 1.32 -8.58 28.04
CA ARG A 235 0.19 -8.59 28.96
C ARG A 235 -1.07 -9.23 28.34
N ARG A 236 -1.26 -9.09 27.02
CA ARG A 236 -2.38 -9.73 26.31
C ARG A 236 -2.19 -11.23 26.18
N LEU A 237 -0.97 -11.70 25.89
CA LEU A 237 -0.63 -13.11 25.84
C LEU A 237 -0.87 -13.80 27.18
N GLU A 238 -0.44 -13.18 28.28
CA GLU A 238 -0.67 -13.68 29.63
C GLU A 238 -2.16 -13.81 29.96
N ARG A 239 -2.94 -12.76 29.67
CA ARG A 239 -4.40 -12.75 29.89
C ARG A 239 -5.14 -13.84 29.11
N LEU A 240 -4.67 -14.16 27.92
CA LEU A 240 -5.29 -15.16 27.05
C LEU A 240 -4.69 -16.58 27.22
N GLY A 241 -3.68 -16.75 28.08
CA GLY A 241 -2.98 -18.04 28.26
C GLY A 241 -2.19 -18.48 27.05
N LEU A 242 -1.65 -17.53 26.27
CA LEU A 242 -1.00 -17.79 24.99
C LEU A 242 0.53 -17.73 25.03
N VAL A 243 1.15 -17.51 26.20
CA VAL A 243 2.61 -17.30 26.33
C VAL A 243 3.42 -18.41 25.67
N GLU A 244 3.01 -19.67 25.82
CA GLU A 244 3.69 -20.82 25.19
C GLU A 244 3.31 -21.04 23.73
N GLY A 245 2.19 -20.46 23.27
CA GLY A 245 1.65 -20.67 21.90
C GLY A 245 2.09 -19.60 20.90
N VAL A 246 2.67 -18.49 21.39
CA VAL A 246 3.04 -17.34 20.56
C VAL A 246 4.51 -17.03 20.74
N GLN A 247 5.25 -17.07 19.62
CA GLN A 247 6.63 -16.60 19.59
C GLN A 247 6.68 -15.17 19.06
N ARG A 248 7.30 -14.28 19.81
CA ARG A 248 7.52 -12.90 19.40
C ARG A 248 8.97 -12.69 19.03
N ILE A 249 9.20 -12.10 17.85
CA ILE A 249 10.51 -11.70 17.34
C ILE A 249 10.41 -10.21 16.96
N ASP A 250 11.35 -9.42 17.44
CA ASP A 250 11.42 -8.00 17.07
C ASP A 250 11.86 -7.82 15.61
N TYR A 251 12.33 -6.63 15.24
CA TYR A 251 12.82 -6.36 13.89
C TYR A 251 13.92 -7.37 13.49
N VAL A 252 13.81 -7.87 12.26
CA VAL A 252 14.78 -8.78 11.65
C VAL A 252 15.26 -8.24 10.30
N PRO A 253 16.49 -8.58 9.86
CA PRO A 253 16.97 -8.31 8.51
C PRO A 253 16.09 -8.99 7.44
N GLU A 254 16.10 -8.48 6.21
CA GLU A 254 15.24 -8.94 5.13
C GLU A 254 15.40 -10.44 4.83
N GLU A 255 16.62 -10.95 4.76
CA GLU A 255 16.90 -12.39 4.55
C GLU A 255 16.19 -13.26 5.60
N ARG A 256 16.29 -12.85 6.87
CA ARG A 256 15.65 -13.55 7.97
C ARG A 256 14.11 -13.43 7.90
N LEU A 257 13.60 -12.26 7.47
CA LEU A 257 12.18 -12.05 7.24
C LEU A 257 11.62 -13.08 6.24
N TRP A 258 12.32 -13.26 5.12
CA TRP A 258 11.93 -14.22 4.10
C TRP A 258 11.90 -15.66 4.62
N SER A 259 12.94 -16.09 5.34
CA SER A 259 13.03 -17.43 5.93
C SER A 259 11.89 -17.69 6.92
N LEU A 260 11.57 -16.71 7.78
CA LEU A 260 10.46 -16.81 8.75
C LEU A 260 9.10 -16.88 8.04
N MET A 261 8.89 -16.06 7.02
CA MET A 261 7.65 -16.11 6.21
C MET A 261 7.53 -17.44 5.47
N ALA A 262 8.64 -17.96 4.93
CA ALA A 262 8.67 -19.24 4.25
C ALA A 262 8.37 -20.43 5.18
N ALA A 263 8.69 -20.34 6.47
CA ALA A 263 8.38 -21.36 7.46
C ALA A 263 6.89 -21.44 7.83
N CYS A 264 6.11 -20.35 7.63
CA CYS A 264 4.69 -20.33 8.00
C CYS A 264 3.83 -21.11 6.98
N ASP A 265 2.77 -21.75 7.47
CA ASP A 265 1.72 -22.33 6.63
C ASP A 265 0.72 -21.26 6.18
N VAL A 266 0.37 -20.36 7.09
CA VAL A 266 -0.60 -19.27 6.88
C VAL A 266 0.02 -17.94 7.28
N LEU A 267 -0.15 -16.92 6.44
CA LEU A 267 0.19 -15.55 6.77
C LEU A 267 -1.06 -14.72 7.02
N VAL A 268 -1.05 -13.94 8.09
CA VAL A 268 -2.15 -13.07 8.49
C VAL A 268 -1.73 -11.62 8.36
N ASN A 269 -2.50 -10.84 7.62
CA ASN A 269 -2.27 -9.41 7.47
C ASN A 269 -3.57 -8.63 7.62
N LEU A 270 -3.98 -8.42 8.85
CA LEU A 270 -5.17 -7.64 9.17
C LEU A 270 -4.87 -6.14 9.15
N ARG A 271 -5.91 -5.35 8.84
CA ARG A 271 -5.81 -3.91 8.80
C ARG A 271 -7.16 -3.24 9.10
N TYR A 272 -7.17 -2.31 10.05
CA TYR A 272 -8.27 -1.37 10.25
C TYR A 272 -7.86 -0.27 11.24
N PRO A 273 -8.11 1.01 10.92
CA PRO A 273 -8.52 1.51 9.59
C PRO A 273 -7.44 1.27 8.52
N THR A 274 -7.82 1.27 7.23
CA THR A 274 -6.86 1.27 6.13
C THR A 274 -6.40 2.69 5.82
N MET A 275 -5.13 2.82 5.43
CA MET A 275 -4.60 4.08 4.88
C MET A 275 -4.70 4.12 3.34
N GLY A 276 -5.33 3.11 2.72
CA GLY A 276 -5.35 2.92 1.27
C GLY A 276 -4.06 2.32 0.72
N GLU A 277 -3.23 1.81 1.59
CA GLU A 277 -1.94 1.20 1.25
C GLU A 277 -2.08 -0.16 0.56
N THR A 278 -1.08 -0.50 -0.29
CA THR A 278 -0.84 -1.87 -0.74
C THR A 278 0.25 -2.49 0.14
N SER A 279 -0.03 -3.66 0.72
CA SER A 279 0.84 -4.26 1.73
C SER A 279 2.02 -5.01 1.13
N GLY A 280 3.25 -4.52 1.34
CA GLY A 280 4.47 -5.22 0.95
C GLY A 280 4.61 -6.61 1.61
N SER A 281 4.12 -6.81 2.84
CA SER A 281 4.13 -8.14 3.48
C SER A 281 3.13 -9.11 2.84
N VAL A 282 1.99 -8.64 2.33
CA VAL A 282 1.07 -9.49 1.55
C VAL A 282 1.70 -9.84 0.21
N ILE A 283 2.29 -8.89 -0.50
CA ILE A 283 3.00 -9.17 -1.76
C ILE A 283 4.12 -10.20 -1.56
N ARG A 284 4.90 -10.10 -0.46
CA ARG A 284 5.90 -11.11 -0.10
C ARG A 284 5.26 -12.49 0.14
N GLY A 285 4.14 -12.54 0.85
CA GLY A 285 3.40 -13.78 1.09
C GLY A 285 2.89 -14.42 -0.21
N LEU A 286 2.34 -13.62 -1.12
CA LEU A 286 1.93 -14.05 -2.46
C LEU A 286 3.13 -14.62 -3.25
N SER A 287 4.28 -13.91 -3.23
CA SER A 287 5.51 -14.35 -3.91
C SER A 287 6.04 -15.68 -3.37
N LEU A 288 5.90 -15.93 -2.06
CA LEU A 288 6.25 -17.20 -1.44
C LEU A 288 5.21 -18.32 -1.68
N GLY A 289 4.05 -17.99 -2.26
CA GLY A 289 2.95 -18.95 -2.43
C GLY A 289 2.37 -19.41 -1.09
N LYS A 290 2.11 -18.46 -0.18
CA LYS A 290 1.52 -18.76 1.14
C LYS A 290 0.02 -18.52 1.16
N ALA A 291 -0.71 -19.33 1.93
CA ALA A 291 -2.11 -19.04 2.25
C ALA A 291 -2.20 -17.72 3.01
N LEU A 292 -3.14 -16.87 2.64
CA LEU A 292 -3.30 -15.53 3.19
C LEU A 292 -4.66 -15.34 3.83
N VAL A 293 -4.68 -14.72 5.02
CA VAL A 293 -5.89 -14.21 5.67
C VAL A 293 -5.72 -12.71 5.87
N VAL A 294 -6.66 -11.92 5.35
CA VAL A 294 -6.60 -10.45 5.34
C VAL A 294 -7.92 -9.84 5.81
N SER A 295 -7.90 -8.59 6.24
CA SER A 295 -9.15 -7.84 6.47
C SER A 295 -9.82 -7.48 5.14
N ASP A 296 -11.15 -7.52 5.08
CA ASP A 296 -11.93 -7.11 3.91
C ASP A 296 -12.09 -5.59 3.86
N VAL A 297 -10.98 -4.88 3.62
CA VAL A 297 -10.93 -3.41 3.55
C VAL A 297 -9.92 -2.94 2.51
N GLY A 298 -10.17 -1.79 1.89
CA GLY A 298 -9.22 -1.11 1.01
C GLY A 298 -8.75 -1.99 -0.16
N TRP A 299 -7.45 -1.99 -0.42
CA TRP A 299 -6.85 -2.85 -1.45
C TRP A 299 -7.01 -4.35 -1.15
N PHE A 300 -7.04 -4.76 0.12
CA PHE A 300 -7.15 -6.17 0.49
C PHE A 300 -8.46 -6.80 -0.01
N SER A 301 -9.55 -6.01 -0.08
CA SER A 301 -10.84 -6.45 -0.65
C SER A 301 -10.76 -6.73 -2.16
N GLU A 302 -9.75 -6.20 -2.86
CA GLU A 302 -9.56 -6.40 -4.30
C GLU A 302 -8.82 -7.70 -4.64
N LEU A 303 -8.25 -8.38 -3.65
CA LEU A 303 -7.64 -9.70 -3.86
C LEU A 303 -8.72 -10.72 -4.24
N PRO A 304 -8.46 -11.63 -5.19
CA PRO A 304 -9.40 -12.69 -5.53
C PRO A 304 -9.68 -13.62 -4.33
N ASP A 305 -10.90 -14.16 -4.23
CA ASP A 305 -11.34 -15.00 -3.11
C ASP A 305 -10.58 -16.34 -3.03
N ASP A 306 -10.06 -16.80 -4.16
CA ASP A 306 -9.24 -18.01 -4.26
C ASP A 306 -7.75 -17.75 -3.97
N VAL A 307 -7.35 -16.49 -3.74
CA VAL A 307 -5.98 -16.05 -3.44
C VAL A 307 -5.80 -15.68 -1.97
N ALA A 308 -6.81 -15.03 -1.37
CA ALA A 308 -6.77 -14.61 0.03
C ALA A 308 -8.15 -14.72 0.67
N LEU A 309 -8.21 -15.27 1.88
CA LEU A 309 -9.43 -15.28 2.68
C LEU A 309 -9.63 -13.90 3.32
N LYS A 310 -10.76 -13.29 3.05
CA LYS A 310 -11.11 -11.95 3.51
C LYS A 310 -12.03 -12.02 4.73
N VAL A 311 -11.66 -11.34 5.81
CA VAL A 311 -12.42 -11.28 7.05
C VAL A 311 -12.98 -9.87 7.21
N PRO A 312 -14.32 -9.70 7.32
CA PRO A 312 -14.94 -8.41 7.53
C PRO A 312 -14.54 -7.83 8.90
N VAL A 313 -14.51 -6.51 9.00
CA VAL A 313 -14.19 -5.80 10.24
C VAL A 313 -15.49 -5.34 10.89
N ASP A 314 -16.17 -6.26 11.55
CA ASP A 314 -17.43 -6.08 12.25
C ASP A 314 -17.50 -6.94 13.52
N ASP A 315 -18.68 -7.11 14.09
CA ASP A 315 -18.89 -7.90 15.32
C ASP A 315 -18.59 -9.40 15.14
N PHE A 316 -18.50 -9.90 13.90
CA PHE A 316 -18.18 -11.29 13.58
C PHE A 316 -16.69 -11.49 13.23
N GLU A 317 -15.88 -10.45 13.28
CA GLU A 317 -14.45 -10.52 12.90
C GLU A 317 -13.72 -11.66 13.59
N VAL A 318 -13.79 -11.77 14.91
CA VAL A 318 -13.04 -12.78 15.67
C VAL A 318 -13.46 -14.22 15.34
N PRO A 319 -14.76 -14.59 15.35
CA PRO A 319 -15.17 -15.95 14.99
C PRO A 319 -14.91 -16.28 13.52
N LEU A 320 -15.04 -15.33 12.59
CA LEU A 320 -14.72 -15.55 11.19
C LEU A 320 -13.20 -15.67 10.97
N LEU A 321 -12.41 -14.90 11.69
CA LEU A 321 -10.96 -15.02 11.65
C LEU A 321 -10.48 -16.40 12.16
N GLU A 322 -11.06 -16.89 13.26
CA GLU A 322 -10.78 -18.23 13.74
C GLU A 322 -11.08 -19.30 12.68
N ALA A 323 -12.25 -19.21 12.04
CA ALA A 323 -12.64 -20.14 10.98
C ALA A 323 -11.72 -20.01 9.75
N ALA A 324 -11.37 -18.81 9.36
CA ALA A 324 -10.47 -18.53 8.24
C ALA A 324 -9.05 -19.08 8.47
N LEU A 325 -8.52 -18.96 9.70
CA LEU A 325 -7.22 -19.51 10.06
C LEU A 325 -7.20 -21.03 9.95
N GLY A 326 -8.24 -21.71 10.44
CA GLY A 326 -8.38 -23.18 10.32
C GLY A 326 -8.49 -23.61 8.87
N PHE A 327 -9.39 -22.98 8.11
CA PHE A 327 -9.57 -23.27 6.68
C PHE A 327 -8.30 -23.01 5.87
N ALA A 328 -7.61 -21.90 6.10
CA ALA A 328 -6.37 -21.57 5.42
C ALA A 328 -5.27 -22.60 5.68
N ALA A 329 -5.16 -23.11 6.91
CA ALA A 329 -4.20 -24.16 7.26
C ALA A 329 -4.49 -25.49 6.54
N GLU A 330 -5.76 -25.91 6.51
CA GLU A 330 -6.19 -27.13 5.83
C GLU A 330 -6.01 -27.05 4.30
N HIS A 331 -6.10 -25.87 3.72
CA HIS A 331 -6.04 -25.64 2.26
C HIS A 331 -4.78 -24.88 1.83
N ALA A 332 -3.73 -24.83 2.66
CA ALA A 332 -2.55 -24.00 2.45
C ALA A 332 -1.88 -24.23 1.09
N ALA A 333 -1.80 -25.48 0.64
CA ALA A 333 -1.17 -25.81 -0.65
C ALA A 333 -1.94 -25.22 -1.85
N VAL A 334 -3.27 -25.29 -1.85
CA VAL A 334 -4.12 -24.80 -2.95
C VAL A 334 -4.12 -23.27 -2.95
N LEU A 335 -4.38 -22.65 -1.80
CA LEU A 335 -4.36 -21.19 -1.67
C LEU A 335 -2.97 -20.61 -2.02
N GLY A 336 -1.90 -21.29 -1.59
CA GLY A 336 -0.53 -20.88 -1.93
C GLY A 336 -0.21 -20.98 -3.42
N ALA A 337 -0.69 -22.02 -4.10
CA ALA A 337 -0.52 -22.14 -5.56
C ALA A 337 -1.26 -21.05 -6.31
N ASN A 338 -2.50 -20.73 -5.92
CA ASN A 338 -3.28 -19.63 -6.48
C ASN A 338 -2.62 -18.28 -6.21
N ALA A 339 -2.11 -18.05 -5.01
CA ALA A 339 -1.39 -16.83 -4.62
C ALA A 339 -0.16 -16.61 -5.51
N ARG A 340 0.64 -17.65 -5.76
CA ARG A 340 1.79 -17.60 -6.65
C ARG A 340 1.40 -17.28 -8.08
N ALA A 341 0.42 -18.00 -8.63
CA ALA A 341 -0.06 -17.76 -10.00
C ALA A 341 -0.61 -16.33 -10.18
N TYR A 342 -1.31 -15.82 -9.17
CA TYR A 342 -1.83 -14.45 -9.19
C TYR A 342 -0.70 -13.41 -9.21
N VAL A 343 0.29 -13.54 -8.32
CA VAL A 343 1.38 -12.55 -8.22
C VAL A 343 2.28 -12.57 -9.46
N GLU A 344 2.55 -13.73 -10.02
CA GLU A 344 3.32 -13.88 -11.26
C GLU A 344 2.61 -13.24 -12.47
N ARG A 345 1.29 -13.31 -12.53
CA ARG A 345 0.49 -12.72 -13.61
C ARG A 345 0.32 -11.21 -13.46
N GLU A 346 -0.03 -10.73 -12.23
CA GLU A 346 -0.44 -9.34 -12.04
C GLU A 346 0.70 -8.43 -11.57
N HIS A 347 1.63 -8.95 -10.78
CA HIS A 347 2.63 -8.17 -10.05
C HIS A 347 4.08 -8.39 -10.56
N ALA A 348 4.25 -9.11 -11.70
CA ALA A 348 5.58 -9.39 -12.25
C ALA A 348 6.37 -8.09 -12.46
N LEU A 349 7.58 -8.03 -11.91
CA LEU A 349 8.42 -6.83 -11.93
C LEU A 349 8.66 -6.26 -13.33
N PRO A 350 8.96 -7.07 -14.40
CA PRO A 350 9.12 -6.53 -15.73
C PRO A 350 7.85 -5.89 -16.30
N ARG A 351 6.67 -6.50 -16.02
CA ARG A 351 5.37 -5.95 -16.43
C ARG A 351 5.11 -4.61 -15.73
N VAL A 352 5.34 -4.55 -14.43
CA VAL A 352 5.15 -3.32 -13.64
C VAL A 352 6.07 -2.22 -14.15
N ALA A 353 7.36 -2.52 -14.40
CA ALA A 353 8.32 -1.54 -14.94
C ALA A 353 7.86 -1.00 -16.31
N SER A 354 7.33 -1.87 -17.20
CA SER A 354 6.80 -1.44 -18.49
C SER A 354 5.57 -0.54 -18.36
N LEU A 355 4.67 -0.82 -17.42
CA LEU A 355 3.52 0.05 -17.14
C LEU A 355 3.97 1.43 -16.62
N TYR A 356 5.00 1.47 -15.76
CA TYR A 356 5.59 2.74 -15.31
C TYR A 356 6.18 3.53 -16.47
N THR A 357 6.95 2.85 -17.35
CA THR A 357 7.54 3.50 -18.52
C THR A 357 6.48 4.11 -19.41
N ALA A 358 5.42 3.37 -19.74
CA ALA A 358 4.32 3.85 -20.56
C ALA A 358 3.60 5.07 -19.93
N ALA A 359 3.34 5.02 -18.61
CA ALA A 359 2.73 6.13 -17.89
C ALA A 359 3.63 7.39 -17.92
N LEU A 360 4.93 7.21 -17.71
CA LEU A 360 5.89 8.32 -17.72
C LEU A 360 6.09 8.91 -19.13
N GLU A 361 6.09 8.09 -20.17
CA GLU A 361 6.12 8.54 -21.57
C GLU A 361 4.88 9.35 -21.93
N THR A 362 3.70 8.87 -21.52
CA THR A 362 2.45 9.61 -21.68
C THR A 362 2.51 10.96 -20.96
N ALA A 363 2.99 10.98 -19.72
CA ALA A 363 3.12 12.22 -18.94
C ALA A 363 4.13 13.20 -19.56
N ALA A 364 5.25 12.70 -20.10
CA ALA A 364 6.27 13.52 -20.74
C ALA A 364 5.82 14.08 -22.11
N GLY A 365 5.01 13.31 -22.86
CA GLY A 365 4.49 13.70 -24.18
C GLY A 365 3.33 14.69 -24.14
N GLY A 366 2.67 14.86 -22.98
CA GLY A 366 1.52 15.77 -22.82
C GLY A 366 0.31 15.35 -23.69
N ASP A 367 -0.52 16.33 -24.08
CA ASP A 367 -1.77 16.12 -24.81
C ASP A 367 -1.56 15.53 -26.22
N ALA A 368 -0.40 15.76 -26.82
CA ALA A 368 -0.08 15.19 -28.15
C ALA A 368 0.00 13.66 -28.14
N VAL A 369 0.37 13.05 -27.01
CA VAL A 369 0.38 11.58 -26.85
C VAL A 369 -1.05 11.07 -26.73
N ASP A 370 -1.89 11.74 -25.94
CA ASP A 370 -3.29 11.36 -25.76
C ASP A 370 -4.05 11.40 -27.10
N ASP A 371 -3.85 12.44 -27.90
CA ASP A 371 -4.43 12.55 -29.25
C ASP A 371 -3.94 11.44 -30.20
N ALA A 372 -2.67 11.07 -30.12
CA ALA A 372 -2.13 9.98 -30.91
C ALA A 372 -2.68 8.61 -30.48
N VAL A 373 -2.82 8.37 -29.18
CA VAL A 373 -3.41 7.15 -28.62
C VAL A 373 -4.89 7.06 -28.99
N LEU A 374 -5.66 8.14 -28.83
CA LEU A 374 -7.08 8.21 -29.23
C LEU A 374 -7.27 7.85 -30.70
N ARG A 375 -6.42 8.40 -31.56
CA ARG A 375 -6.46 8.13 -33.00
C ARG A 375 -6.20 6.66 -33.30
N ARG A 376 -5.19 6.05 -32.67
CA ARG A 376 -4.86 4.62 -32.84
C ARG A 376 -5.97 3.70 -32.31
N VAL A 377 -6.58 4.05 -31.17
CA VAL A 377 -7.71 3.30 -30.62
C VAL A 377 -8.92 3.40 -31.54
N ALA A 378 -9.21 4.59 -32.07
CA ALA A 378 -10.29 4.79 -33.04
C ALA A 378 -10.06 4.04 -34.38
N GLU A 379 -8.83 4.05 -34.91
CA GLU A 379 -8.43 3.30 -36.10
C GLU A 379 -8.61 1.79 -35.87
N ALA A 380 -8.08 1.25 -34.76
CA ALA A 380 -8.21 -0.18 -34.43
C ALA A 380 -9.67 -0.62 -34.24
N ALA A 381 -10.50 0.25 -33.67
CA ALA A 381 -11.92 -0.01 -33.49
C ALA A 381 -12.66 -0.04 -34.85
N ALA A 382 -12.37 0.90 -35.71
CA ALA A 382 -12.95 0.92 -37.04
C ALA A 382 -12.57 -0.33 -37.87
N GLU A 383 -11.34 -0.84 -37.73
CA GLU A 383 -10.89 -2.09 -38.37
C GLU A 383 -11.69 -3.32 -37.92
N VAL A 384 -12.20 -3.35 -36.67
CA VAL A 384 -13.00 -4.45 -36.13
C VAL A 384 -14.51 -4.16 -36.13
N GLY A 385 -14.94 -3.06 -36.73
CA GLY A 385 -16.35 -2.71 -36.94
C GLY A 385 -17.05 -2.20 -35.67
N ILE A 386 -16.31 -1.57 -34.72
CA ILE A 386 -16.87 -0.92 -33.54
C ILE A 386 -17.07 0.57 -33.85
N ASP A 387 -18.33 0.98 -34.06
CA ASP A 387 -18.69 2.36 -34.40
C ASP A 387 -19.08 3.23 -33.21
N ASP A 388 -19.16 2.67 -31.97
CA ASP A 388 -19.50 3.43 -30.76
C ASP A 388 -18.28 4.11 -30.15
N ALA A 389 -17.95 5.30 -30.64
CA ALA A 389 -16.85 6.11 -30.14
C ALA A 389 -16.97 6.44 -28.63
N ALA A 390 -18.20 6.54 -28.09
CA ALA A 390 -18.42 6.84 -26.67
C ALA A 390 -18.12 5.61 -25.80
N ALA A 391 -18.47 4.40 -26.25
CA ALA A 391 -18.10 3.16 -25.54
C ALA A 391 -16.60 2.93 -25.56
N LEU A 392 -15.94 3.19 -26.68
CA LEU A 392 -14.48 3.12 -26.82
C LEU A 392 -13.75 4.11 -25.91
N ALA A 393 -14.19 5.36 -25.87
CA ALA A 393 -13.62 6.37 -25.00
C ALA A 393 -13.77 5.97 -23.51
N ARG A 394 -14.95 5.48 -23.11
CA ARG A 394 -15.16 4.95 -21.76
C ARG A 394 -14.23 3.77 -21.44
N ALA A 395 -14.13 2.79 -22.32
CA ALA A 395 -13.26 1.64 -22.13
C ALA A 395 -11.78 2.04 -22.05
N ALA A 396 -11.33 3.02 -22.84
CA ALA A 396 -9.97 3.54 -22.81
C ALA A 396 -9.66 4.28 -21.49
N VAL A 397 -10.63 5.03 -20.96
CA VAL A 397 -10.54 5.69 -19.65
C VAL A 397 -10.56 4.65 -18.51
N GLU A 398 -11.48 3.68 -18.56
CA GLU A 398 -11.58 2.62 -17.54
C GLU A 398 -10.35 1.71 -17.50
N SER A 399 -9.70 1.49 -18.65
CA SER A 399 -8.44 0.74 -18.75
C SER A 399 -7.20 1.56 -18.35
N GLY A 400 -7.36 2.86 -18.11
CA GLY A 400 -6.26 3.77 -17.79
C GLY A 400 -5.34 4.12 -18.96
N ILE A 401 -5.77 3.85 -20.19
CA ILE A 401 -5.03 4.22 -21.41
C ILE A 401 -5.17 5.72 -21.68
N LEU A 402 -6.32 6.30 -21.31
CA LEU A 402 -6.61 7.73 -21.46
C LEU A 402 -7.05 8.33 -20.13
N SER A 403 -6.81 9.62 -19.99
CA SER A 403 -7.44 10.43 -18.93
C SER A 403 -8.92 10.65 -19.25
N PRO A 404 -9.80 10.73 -18.24
CA PRO A 404 -11.22 11.00 -18.44
C PRO A 404 -11.47 12.37 -19.04
#